data_a9f6f15a450d6e696533882d89908138
#
_entry.id   a9f6f15a450d6e696533882d89908138
#
_cell.length_a   1.000
_cell.length_b   1.000
_cell.length_c   1.000
_cell.angle_alpha   90.00
_cell.angle_beta   90.00
_cell.angle_gamma   90.00
#
_symmetry.space_group_name_H-M   'P 1'
#
loop_
_entity.id
_entity.type
_entity.pdbx_description
1 polymer ?
#
loop_
_entity_poly.entity_id
_entity_poly.type
_entity_poly.pdbx_seq_one_letter_code
_entity_poly.pdbx_strand_id
1 'polypeptide(L)'
;EHSIMKRAQERGLLEIKAYSLRKWAINKHGQIDDYQYGGGAGMVMMCEPLANAIDELQKEHGQYDEIIFVTPDGKRFEQKDANTLSLKKSILIICGHYKGIDQRIRDLYVTKEISIGDYVLSGGELAAAVIIDAIGRIIPGVLNDETSALTDSFQDNLLAPPVYSRPAEFRGLEVPPVLLTGDPKKVDAWRQEQALERTKTRRPDLLK
;
A
#
# COMPACT_ATOMS: atom_id res chain seq x y z
N GLU A 1 -0.40 -18.59 -1.55
CA GLU A 1 -1.47 -19.01 -2.49
C GLU A 1 -2.89 -18.77 -1.95
N HIS A 2 -3.07 -18.51 -0.66
CA HIS A 2 -4.36 -18.18 -0.04
C HIS A 2 -4.35 -16.77 0.55
N SER A 3 -3.83 -15.79 -0.18
CA SER A 3 -3.81 -14.41 0.30
C SER A 3 -5.24 -13.84 0.37
N ILE A 4 -5.42 -12.89 1.28
CA ILE A 4 -6.66 -12.11 1.40
C ILE A 4 -7.02 -11.49 0.04
N MET A 5 -6.01 -10.96 -0.68
CA MET A 5 -6.18 -10.35 -2.00
C MET A 5 -6.69 -11.34 -3.06
N LYS A 6 -6.19 -12.60 -3.08
CA LYS A 6 -6.69 -13.61 -4.00
C LYS A 6 -8.17 -13.91 -3.75
N ARG A 7 -8.55 -14.15 -2.49
CA ARG A 7 -9.95 -14.40 -2.12
C ARG A 7 -10.87 -13.22 -2.43
N ALA A 8 -10.38 -11.99 -2.23
CA ALA A 8 -11.13 -10.79 -2.56
C ALA A 8 -11.42 -10.67 -4.06
N GLN A 9 -10.44 -11.01 -4.91
CA GLN A 9 -10.63 -11.07 -6.37
C GLN A 9 -11.60 -12.20 -6.78
N GLU A 10 -11.46 -13.40 -6.21
CA GLU A 10 -12.39 -14.53 -6.48
C GLU A 10 -13.83 -14.21 -6.09
N ARG A 11 -14.02 -13.34 -5.09
CA ARG A 11 -15.34 -12.84 -4.64
C ARG A 11 -15.83 -11.60 -5.40
N GLY A 12 -15.04 -11.08 -6.35
CA GLY A 12 -15.39 -9.90 -7.12
C GLY A 12 -15.40 -8.59 -6.32
N LEU A 13 -14.73 -8.53 -5.17
CA LEU A 13 -14.67 -7.35 -4.32
C LEU A 13 -13.61 -6.35 -4.80
N LEU A 14 -12.59 -6.82 -5.48
CA LEU A 14 -11.58 -6.01 -6.15
C LEU A 14 -11.04 -6.77 -7.37
N GLU A 15 -10.45 -6.05 -8.29
CA GLU A 15 -9.75 -6.61 -9.44
C GLU A 15 -8.33 -6.02 -9.49
N ILE A 16 -7.33 -6.87 -9.68
CA ILE A 16 -5.94 -6.46 -9.86
C ILE A 16 -5.46 -6.98 -11.20
N LYS A 17 -5.10 -6.05 -12.11
CA LYS A 17 -4.53 -6.35 -13.42
C LYS A 17 -3.09 -5.87 -13.48
N ALA A 18 -2.19 -6.72 -13.94
CA ALA A 18 -0.80 -6.39 -14.19
C ALA A 18 -0.53 -6.34 -15.68
N TYR A 19 0.05 -5.24 -16.14
CA TYR A 19 0.39 -5.03 -17.53
C TYR A 19 1.91 -4.90 -17.69
N SER A 20 2.47 -5.61 -18.67
CA SER A 20 3.86 -5.42 -19.03
C SER A 20 3.99 -4.21 -19.97
N LEU A 21 4.76 -3.21 -19.57
CA LEU A 21 5.01 -2.02 -20.38
C LEU A 21 5.61 -2.36 -21.75
N ARG A 22 6.28 -3.52 -21.89
CA ARG A 22 6.83 -3.99 -23.17
C ARG A 22 5.78 -4.18 -24.27
N LYS A 23 4.49 -4.28 -23.93
CA LYS A 23 3.40 -4.26 -24.91
C LYS A 23 3.39 -2.97 -25.74
N TRP A 24 3.82 -1.86 -25.14
CA TRP A 24 3.85 -0.52 -25.77
C TRP A 24 5.28 -0.06 -26.11
N ALA A 25 6.21 -1.00 -26.24
CA ALA A 25 7.59 -0.69 -26.63
C ALA A 25 7.65 -0.01 -28.00
N ILE A 26 8.62 0.88 -28.19
CA ILE A 26 8.77 1.66 -29.42
C ILE A 26 9.28 0.85 -30.61
N ASN A 27 9.77 -0.36 -30.37
CA ASN A 27 10.31 -1.21 -31.43
C ASN A 27 10.10 -2.70 -31.12
N LYS A 28 10.36 -3.55 -32.13
CA LYS A 28 10.26 -5.02 -32.05
C LYS A 28 11.18 -5.68 -31.01
N HIS A 29 12.16 -4.96 -30.49
CA HIS A 29 13.10 -5.44 -29.46
C HIS A 29 12.58 -5.21 -28.04
N GLY A 30 11.40 -4.60 -27.88
CA GLY A 30 10.79 -4.37 -26.57
C GLY A 30 11.43 -3.23 -25.80
N GLN A 31 11.97 -2.24 -26.48
CA GLN A 31 12.64 -1.09 -25.85
C GLN A 31 11.62 -0.19 -25.17
N ILE A 32 11.85 0.07 -23.87
CA ILE A 32 11.01 0.91 -23.00
C ILE A 32 11.83 1.95 -22.23
N ASP A 33 13.15 1.91 -22.37
CA ASP A 33 14.12 2.71 -21.60
C ASP A 33 15.25 3.20 -22.52
N ASP A 34 15.86 4.34 -22.16
CA ASP A 34 16.95 4.94 -22.90
C ASP A 34 17.87 5.75 -21.96
N TYR A 35 19.00 6.22 -22.47
CA TYR A 35 19.91 7.07 -21.73
C TYR A 35 19.27 8.42 -21.41
N GLN A 36 19.57 8.91 -20.19
CA GLN A 36 19.10 10.23 -19.77
C GLN A 36 19.82 11.36 -20.48
N TYR A 37 19.11 12.44 -20.77
CA TYR A 37 19.73 13.68 -21.22
C TYR A 37 20.67 14.22 -20.13
N GLY A 38 21.75 14.87 -20.55
CA GLY A 38 22.77 15.40 -19.63
C GLY A 38 23.83 14.37 -19.23
N GLY A 39 23.69 13.10 -19.67
CA GLY A 39 24.64 12.03 -19.35
C GLY A 39 24.46 11.45 -17.95
N GLY A 40 25.38 10.59 -17.54
CA GLY A 40 25.37 9.90 -16.26
C GLY A 40 25.10 8.40 -16.39
N ALA A 41 25.26 7.67 -15.30
CA ALA A 41 25.05 6.22 -15.27
C ALA A 41 23.56 5.87 -15.12
N GLY A 42 23.14 4.83 -15.84
CA GLY A 42 21.80 4.26 -15.79
C GLY A 42 20.88 4.79 -16.89
N MET A 43 19.73 4.17 -16.99
CA MET A 43 18.71 4.45 -18.00
C MET A 43 17.45 5.04 -17.34
N VAL A 44 16.55 5.58 -18.14
CA VAL A 44 15.27 6.16 -17.71
C VAL A 44 14.17 5.51 -18.55
N MET A 45 13.06 5.18 -17.95
CA MET A 45 11.89 4.70 -18.69
C MET A 45 11.34 5.82 -19.55
N MET A 46 11.17 5.52 -20.84
CA MET A 46 10.84 6.50 -21.88
C MET A 46 9.41 7.00 -21.75
N CYS A 47 9.20 8.24 -22.18
CA CYS A 47 7.86 8.85 -22.15
C CYS A 47 6.87 8.18 -23.12
N GLU A 48 7.28 7.81 -24.33
CA GLU A 48 6.38 7.30 -25.37
C GLU A 48 5.72 5.96 -24.99
N PRO A 49 6.44 4.90 -24.54
CA PRO A 49 5.80 3.68 -24.05
C PRO A 49 4.85 3.90 -22.89
N LEU A 50 5.21 4.77 -21.95
CA LEU A 50 4.38 5.08 -20.78
C LEU A 50 3.11 5.84 -21.17
N ALA A 51 3.24 6.88 -22.01
CA ALA A 51 2.09 7.64 -22.51
C ALA A 51 1.13 6.73 -23.27
N ASN A 52 1.63 5.94 -24.23
CA ASN A 52 0.83 5.01 -25.01
C ASN A 52 0.09 3.99 -24.13
N ALA A 53 0.77 3.47 -23.07
CA ALA A 53 0.15 2.56 -22.13
C ALA A 53 -0.99 3.22 -21.36
N ILE A 54 -0.76 4.41 -20.80
CA ILE A 54 -1.75 5.15 -20.01
C ILE A 54 -2.96 5.50 -20.90
N ASP A 55 -2.72 6.05 -22.09
CA ASP A 55 -3.78 6.48 -23.02
C ASP A 55 -4.63 5.29 -23.48
N GLU A 56 -4.00 4.15 -23.84
CA GLU A 56 -4.74 2.94 -24.24
C GLU A 56 -5.57 2.39 -23.06
N LEU A 57 -4.99 2.31 -21.86
CA LEU A 57 -5.70 1.81 -20.68
C LEU A 57 -6.85 2.72 -20.27
N GLN A 58 -6.70 4.04 -20.37
CA GLN A 58 -7.78 5.00 -20.13
C GLN A 58 -8.88 4.88 -21.20
N LYS A 59 -8.53 4.61 -22.44
CA LYS A 59 -9.50 4.39 -23.50
C LYS A 59 -10.29 3.07 -23.29
N GLU A 60 -9.64 2.04 -22.77
CA GLU A 60 -10.25 0.72 -22.52
C GLU A 60 -11.11 0.71 -21.23
N HIS A 61 -10.63 1.32 -20.16
CA HIS A 61 -11.21 1.19 -18.82
C HIS A 61 -11.86 2.48 -18.29
N GLY A 62 -11.76 3.59 -19.02
CA GLY A 62 -12.17 4.91 -18.56
C GLY A 62 -11.06 5.63 -17.80
N GLN A 63 -11.36 6.86 -17.38
CA GLN A 63 -10.42 7.67 -16.59
C GLN A 63 -10.19 7.05 -15.22
N TYR A 64 -8.92 7.00 -14.79
CA TYR A 64 -8.57 6.55 -13.44
C TYR A 64 -8.80 7.67 -12.43
N ASP A 65 -9.31 7.33 -11.26
CA ASP A 65 -9.47 8.27 -10.15
C ASP A 65 -8.10 8.77 -9.65
N GLU A 66 -7.08 7.92 -9.73
CA GLU A 66 -5.70 8.25 -9.41
C GLU A 66 -4.73 7.50 -10.33
N ILE A 67 -3.69 8.19 -10.76
CA ILE A 67 -2.51 7.60 -11.42
C ILE A 67 -1.33 7.80 -10.48
N ILE A 68 -0.89 6.73 -9.86
CA ILE A 68 0.13 6.74 -8.80
C ILE A 68 1.47 6.30 -9.39
N PHE A 69 2.50 7.10 -9.20
CA PHE A 69 3.88 6.67 -9.44
C PHE A 69 4.54 6.31 -8.11
N VAL A 70 5.04 5.07 -8.00
CA VAL A 70 5.78 4.63 -6.82
C VAL A 70 7.26 4.96 -6.98
N THR A 71 7.77 5.80 -6.09
CA THR A 71 9.09 6.38 -6.19
C THR A 71 9.66 6.75 -4.82
N PRO A 72 10.98 6.63 -4.56
CA PRO A 72 11.56 6.99 -3.27
C PRO A 72 11.39 8.46 -2.88
N ASP A 73 11.30 9.36 -3.87
CA ASP A 73 11.15 10.81 -3.67
C ASP A 73 9.68 11.27 -3.52
N GLY A 74 8.73 10.33 -3.56
CA GLY A 74 7.32 10.60 -3.35
C GLY A 74 6.95 10.86 -1.89
N LYS A 75 5.71 11.32 -1.66
CA LYS A 75 5.15 11.45 -0.32
C LYS A 75 5.12 10.09 0.38
N ARG A 76 5.54 10.04 1.64
CA ARG A 76 5.50 8.82 2.45
C ARG A 76 4.07 8.31 2.61
N PHE A 77 3.87 7.03 2.30
CA PHE A 77 2.60 6.34 2.42
C PHE A 77 2.27 6.03 3.88
N GLU A 78 1.08 6.38 4.32
CA GLU A 78 0.57 6.17 5.66
C GLU A 78 -0.82 5.52 5.62
N GLN A 79 -1.31 5.02 6.76
CA GLN A 79 -2.62 4.38 6.85
C GLN A 79 -3.76 5.29 6.36
N LYS A 80 -3.70 6.60 6.64
CA LYS A 80 -4.69 7.58 6.15
C LYS A 80 -4.73 7.69 4.62
N ASP A 81 -3.59 7.46 3.96
CA ASP A 81 -3.54 7.44 2.49
C ASP A 81 -4.21 6.17 1.97
N ALA A 82 -3.97 5.01 2.62
CA ALA A 82 -4.68 3.76 2.29
C ALA A 82 -6.19 3.90 2.47
N ASN A 83 -6.64 4.49 3.58
CA ASN A 83 -8.06 4.76 3.84
C ASN A 83 -8.69 5.65 2.75
N THR A 84 -7.99 6.70 2.32
CA THR A 84 -8.45 7.59 1.25
C THR A 84 -8.50 6.87 -0.11
N LEU A 85 -7.48 6.09 -0.41
CA LEU A 85 -7.37 5.37 -1.69
C LEU A 85 -8.36 4.20 -1.77
N SER A 86 -8.74 3.58 -0.66
CA SER A 86 -9.75 2.49 -0.64
C SER A 86 -11.16 2.94 -1.07
N LEU A 87 -11.42 4.24 -1.07
CA LEU A 87 -12.69 4.83 -1.53
C LEU A 87 -12.71 5.09 -3.05
N LYS A 88 -11.58 4.94 -3.73
CA LYS A 88 -11.46 5.14 -5.17
C LYS A 88 -11.95 3.91 -5.93
N LYS A 89 -12.57 4.13 -7.09
CA LYS A 89 -13.09 3.06 -7.94
C LYS A 89 -12.02 2.43 -8.81
N SER A 90 -11.07 3.25 -9.27
CA SER A 90 -10.01 2.80 -10.16
C SER A 90 -8.70 3.55 -9.91
N ILE A 91 -7.61 2.80 -9.82
CA ILE A 91 -6.26 3.32 -9.57
C ILE A 91 -5.31 2.66 -10.56
N LEU A 92 -4.52 3.46 -11.27
CA LEU A 92 -3.39 2.99 -12.06
C LEU A 92 -2.10 3.21 -11.27
N ILE A 93 -1.29 2.17 -11.11
CA ILE A 93 0.01 2.28 -10.41
C ILE A 93 1.14 2.05 -11.40
N ILE A 94 2.02 3.03 -11.56
CA ILE A 94 3.22 2.95 -12.39
C ILE A 94 4.36 2.45 -11.53
N CYS A 95 4.91 1.29 -11.91
CA CYS A 95 6.08 0.68 -11.28
C CYS A 95 7.32 1.10 -12.08
N GLY A 96 8.11 2.03 -11.54
CA GLY A 96 9.34 2.49 -12.15
C GLY A 96 10.50 1.50 -11.99
N HIS A 97 11.42 1.55 -12.92
CA HIS A 97 12.71 0.85 -12.90
C HIS A 97 13.85 1.82 -13.19
N TYR A 98 15.08 1.36 -13.10
CA TYR A 98 16.29 2.11 -13.43
C TYR A 98 16.45 3.39 -12.59
N LYS A 99 16.58 4.55 -13.26
CA LYS A 99 16.66 5.88 -12.62
C LYS A 99 15.28 6.52 -12.41
N GLY A 100 14.21 5.80 -12.74
CA GLY A 100 12.83 6.28 -12.69
C GLY A 100 12.21 6.40 -14.08
N ILE A 101 11.21 7.25 -14.19
CA ILE A 101 10.49 7.52 -15.42
C ILE A 101 10.78 8.94 -15.92
N ASP A 102 10.58 9.17 -17.21
CA ASP A 102 10.71 10.51 -17.78
C ASP A 102 9.83 11.54 -17.05
N GLN A 103 10.41 12.69 -16.69
CA GLN A 103 9.72 13.70 -15.89
C GLN A 103 8.43 14.21 -16.55
N ARG A 104 8.38 14.24 -17.87
CA ARG A 104 7.18 14.67 -18.63
C ARG A 104 5.97 13.76 -18.38
N ILE A 105 6.18 12.47 -18.09
CA ILE A 105 5.11 11.55 -17.68
C ILE A 105 4.62 11.89 -16.28
N ARG A 106 5.53 12.21 -15.36
CA ARG A 106 5.15 12.67 -14.01
C ARG A 106 4.28 13.93 -14.08
N ASP A 107 4.70 14.90 -14.91
CA ASP A 107 4.01 16.20 -15.04
C ASP A 107 2.66 16.11 -15.75
N LEU A 108 2.51 15.19 -16.74
CA LEU A 108 1.31 15.11 -17.58
C LEU A 108 0.22 14.18 -17.02
N TYR A 109 0.61 13.07 -16.39
CA TYR A 109 -0.31 11.99 -16.05
C TYR A 109 -0.40 11.67 -14.57
N VAL A 110 0.69 11.80 -13.81
CA VAL A 110 0.74 11.34 -12.42
C VAL A 110 -0.04 12.28 -11.52
N THR A 111 -0.98 11.72 -10.76
CA THR A 111 -1.77 12.47 -9.77
C THR A 111 -1.17 12.41 -8.37
N LYS A 112 -0.43 11.34 -8.07
CA LYS A 112 0.25 11.13 -6.79
C LYS A 112 1.58 10.41 -6.96
N GLU A 113 2.57 10.87 -6.21
CA GLU A 113 3.86 10.21 -6.08
C GLU A 113 3.99 9.68 -4.66
N ILE A 114 4.23 8.37 -4.54
CA ILE A 114 4.19 7.68 -3.24
C ILE A 114 5.48 6.92 -3.00
N SER A 115 6.06 7.14 -1.82
CA SER A 115 7.17 6.37 -1.26
C SER A 115 6.67 5.46 -0.14
N ILE A 116 7.13 4.21 -0.07
CA ILE A 116 6.84 3.31 1.05
C ILE A 116 7.90 3.39 2.18
N GLY A 117 8.91 4.25 2.04
CA GLY A 117 9.95 4.46 3.05
C GLY A 117 11.25 5.01 2.45
N ASP A 118 12.16 5.43 3.32
CA ASP A 118 13.42 6.08 2.97
C ASP A 118 14.50 5.03 2.61
N TYR A 119 14.24 4.25 1.57
CA TYR A 119 15.15 3.25 0.99
C TYR A 119 14.84 3.04 -0.49
N VAL A 120 15.80 2.53 -1.23
CA VAL A 120 15.69 2.30 -2.67
C VAL A 120 15.51 0.81 -2.97
N LEU A 121 14.52 0.49 -3.81
CA LEU A 121 14.28 -0.85 -4.33
C LEU A 121 14.77 -0.94 -5.78
N SER A 122 14.93 -2.17 -6.29
CA SER A 122 15.32 -2.42 -7.68
C SER A 122 14.21 -2.10 -8.69
N GLY A 123 12.94 -2.04 -8.25
CA GLY A 123 11.77 -1.72 -9.07
C GLY A 123 10.58 -1.38 -8.20
N GLY A 124 9.54 -0.81 -8.79
CA GLY A 124 8.33 -0.34 -8.09
C GLY A 124 7.32 -1.42 -7.73
N GLU A 125 7.48 -2.66 -8.22
CA GLU A 125 6.47 -3.71 -8.06
C GLU A 125 6.21 -4.09 -6.61
N LEU A 126 7.26 -4.19 -5.78
CA LEU A 126 7.10 -4.49 -4.36
C LEU A 126 6.41 -3.34 -3.62
N ALA A 127 6.73 -2.10 -3.95
CA ALA A 127 6.06 -0.93 -3.41
C ALA A 127 4.57 -0.91 -3.79
N ALA A 128 4.26 -1.18 -5.06
CA ALA A 128 2.88 -1.31 -5.54
C ALA A 128 2.14 -2.43 -4.80
N ALA A 129 2.76 -3.59 -4.59
CA ALA A 129 2.17 -4.71 -3.86
C ALA A 129 1.83 -4.34 -2.40
N VAL A 130 2.72 -3.61 -1.71
CA VAL A 130 2.47 -3.10 -0.34
C VAL A 130 1.26 -2.15 -0.32
N ILE A 131 1.20 -1.21 -1.26
CA ILE A 131 0.09 -0.25 -1.37
C ILE A 131 -1.22 -0.97 -1.68
N ILE A 132 -1.23 -1.90 -2.63
CA ILE A 132 -2.41 -2.70 -3.01
C ILE A 132 -2.92 -3.52 -1.82
N ASP A 133 -2.04 -4.17 -1.06
CA ASP A 133 -2.43 -4.95 0.11
C ASP A 133 -3.02 -4.04 1.20
N ALA A 134 -2.38 -2.91 1.49
CA ALA A 134 -2.84 -1.95 2.48
C ALA A 134 -4.22 -1.35 2.13
N ILE A 135 -4.47 -1.05 0.85
CA ILE A 135 -5.77 -0.57 0.36
C ILE A 135 -6.81 -1.69 0.37
N GLY A 136 -6.45 -2.84 -0.20
CA GLY A 136 -7.38 -3.94 -0.44
C GLY A 136 -7.99 -4.51 0.83
N ARG A 137 -7.21 -4.60 1.92
CA ARG A 137 -7.72 -5.12 3.20
C ARG A 137 -8.76 -4.23 3.88
N ILE A 138 -8.87 -2.94 3.49
CA ILE A 138 -9.83 -1.98 4.04
C ILE A 138 -11.17 -2.03 3.27
N ILE A 139 -11.17 -2.56 2.06
CA ILE A 139 -12.39 -2.68 1.24
C ILE A 139 -13.41 -3.55 1.97
N PRO A 140 -14.67 -3.08 2.15
CA PRO A 140 -15.70 -3.84 2.84
C PRO A 140 -15.86 -5.26 2.29
N GLY A 141 -15.99 -6.22 3.20
CA GLY A 141 -16.14 -7.64 2.86
C GLY A 141 -14.85 -8.37 2.49
N VAL A 142 -13.69 -7.71 2.37
CA VAL A 142 -12.41 -8.36 2.10
C VAL A 142 -11.90 -9.11 3.33
N LEU A 143 -11.99 -8.51 4.51
CA LEU A 143 -11.74 -9.18 5.77
C LEU A 143 -13.03 -9.87 6.25
N ASN A 144 -12.90 -11.03 6.88
CA ASN A 144 -14.05 -11.78 7.43
C ASN A 144 -14.75 -11.04 8.58
N ASP A 145 -13.97 -10.24 9.32
CA ASP A 145 -14.45 -9.39 10.41
C ASP A 145 -14.04 -7.95 10.10
N GLU A 146 -15.01 -7.12 9.73
CA GLU A 146 -14.79 -5.72 9.40
C GLU A 146 -14.24 -4.91 10.58
N THR A 147 -14.56 -5.32 11.81
CA THR A 147 -14.03 -4.67 13.02
C THR A 147 -12.53 -4.91 13.21
N SER A 148 -11.99 -5.95 12.60
CA SER A 148 -10.54 -6.25 12.65
C SER A 148 -9.70 -5.11 12.08
N ALA A 149 -10.13 -4.51 10.97
CA ALA A 149 -9.43 -3.37 10.39
C ALA A 149 -9.48 -2.12 11.28
N LEU A 150 -10.58 -1.94 12.02
CA LEU A 150 -10.77 -0.79 12.91
C LEU A 150 -9.91 -0.86 14.18
N THR A 151 -9.51 -2.06 14.60
CA THR A 151 -8.69 -2.29 15.80
C THR A 151 -7.19 -2.42 15.50
N ASP A 152 -6.80 -2.33 14.24
CA ASP A 152 -5.40 -2.36 13.84
C ASP A 152 -4.66 -1.06 14.21
N SER A 153 -3.33 -1.12 14.25
CA SER A 153 -2.48 0.05 14.46
C SER A 153 -2.75 1.13 13.41
N PHE A 154 -2.65 2.39 13.83
CA PHE A 154 -2.73 3.61 13.02
C PHE A 154 -4.15 4.05 12.59
N GLN A 155 -5.21 3.37 13.01
CA GLN A 155 -6.57 3.83 12.69
C GLN A 155 -6.92 5.11 13.47
N ASP A 156 -6.67 5.13 14.78
CA ASP A 156 -6.91 6.30 15.63
C ASP A 156 -5.60 6.96 16.10
N ASN A 157 -4.56 6.96 15.26
CA ASN A 157 -3.22 7.39 15.61
C ASN A 157 -2.60 6.63 16.81
N LEU A 158 -3.10 5.44 17.10
CA LEU A 158 -2.58 4.57 18.15
C LEU A 158 -1.98 3.29 17.56
N LEU A 159 -1.05 2.70 18.29
CA LEU A 159 -0.62 1.33 18.06
C LEU A 159 -1.63 0.36 18.69
N ALA A 160 -1.87 -0.76 18.03
CA ALA A 160 -2.70 -1.83 18.59
C ALA A 160 -2.17 -2.33 19.95
N PRO A 161 -3.06 -2.70 20.90
CA PRO A 161 -2.67 -3.26 22.18
C PRO A 161 -1.96 -4.61 22.02
N PRO A 162 -1.27 -5.12 23.06
CA PRO A 162 -0.70 -6.45 23.02
C PRO A 162 -1.81 -7.50 22.94
N VAL A 163 -1.55 -8.57 22.18
CA VAL A 163 -2.46 -9.69 22.00
C VAL A 163 -1.88 -10.97 22.61
N TYR A 164 -2.74 -11.81 23.13
CA TYR A 164 -2.37 -13.07 23.78
C TYR A 164 -3.19 -14.22 23.18
N SER A 165 -2.53 -15.34 22.97
CA SER A 165 -3.17 -16.59 22.56
C SER A 165 -3.14 -17.61 23.70
N ARG A 166 -3.83 -18.74 23.54
CA ARG A 166 -3.73 -19.88 24.45
C ARG A 166 -2.33 -20.52 24.35
N PRO A 167 -1.81 -21.07 25.45
CA PRO A 167 -2.37 -21.22 26.79
C PRO A 167 -2.30 -19.92 27.61
N ALA A 168 -3.04 -19.88 28.76
CA ALA A 168 -3.06 -18.70 29.65
C ALA A 168 -1.73 -18.46 30.38
N GLU A 169 -0.90 -19.50 30.55
CA GLU A 169 0.46 -19.41 31.07
C GLU A 169 1.42 -20.08 30.08
N PHE A 170 2.54 -19.40 29.80
CA PHE A 170 3.60 -19.95 28.96
C PHE A 170 4.97 -19.56 29.51
N ARG A 171 5.73 -20.56 29.97
CA ARG A 171 7.11 -20.39 30.51
C ARG A 171 7.22 -19.36 31.66
N GLY A 172 6.24 -19.39 32.57
CA GLY A 172 6.18 -18.46 33.70
C GLY A 172 5.63 -17.08 33.38
N LEU A 173 5.19 -16.82 32.15
CA LEU A 173 4.50 -15.59 31.74
C LEU A 173 3.00 -15.85 31.64
N GLU A 174 2.20 -15.03 32.28
CA GLU A 174 0.75 -15.14 32.34
C GLU A 174 0.05 -14.12 31.45
N VAL A 175 -1.10 -14.49 30.93
CA VAL A 175 -2.05 -13.58 30.29
C VAL A 175 -2.61 -12.63 31.36
N PRO A 176 -2.69 -11.31 31.11
CA PRO A 176 -3.29 -10.37 32.05
C PRO A 176 -4.69 -10.83 32.53
N PRO A 177 -4.93 -10.90 33.84
CA PRO A 177 -6.17 -11.45 34.40
C PRO A 177 -7.44 -10.78 33.86
N VAL A 178 -7.37 -9.49 33.52
CA VAL A 178 -8.49 -8.75 32.95
C VAL A 178 -9.00 -9.36 31.64
N LEU A 179 -8.12 -9.95 30.82
CA LEU A 179 -8.49 -10.61 29.56
C LEU A 179 -9.20 -11.95 29.77
N LEU A 180 -9.15 -12.50 30.97
CA LEU A 180 -9.80 -13.77 31.36
C LEU A 180 -11.14 -13.55 32.07
N THR A 181 -11.53 -12.30 32.35
CA THR A 181 -12.75 -11.99 33.13
C THR A 181 -14.04 -12.20 32.36
N GLY A 182 -14.02 -12.20 31.03
CA GLY A 182 -15.23 -12.24 30.21
C GLY A 182 -16.05 -10.94 30.23
N ASP A 183 -15.56 -9.87 30.88
CA ASP A 183 -16.22 -8.55 30.95
C ASP A 183 -15.73 -7.66 29.81
N PRO A 184 -16.54 -7.44 28.73
CA PRO A 184 -16.10 -6.67 27.57
C PRO A 184 -15.65 -5.25 27.92
N LYS A 185 -16.34 -4.58 28.86
CA LYS A 185 -16.02 -3.20 29.24
C LYS A 185 -14.64 -3.08 29.88
N LYS A 186 -14.29 -4.02 30.74
CA LYS A 186 -12.96 -4.05 31.39
C LYS A 186 -11.87 -4.40 30.39
N VAL A 187 -12.15 -5.33 29.49
CA VAL A 187 -11.22 -5.72 28.42
C VAL A 187 -10.96 -4.55 27.49
N ASP A 188 -11.99 -3.83 27.06
CA ASP A 188 -11.83 -2.69 26.15
C ASP A 188 -11.11 -1.51 26.81
N ALA A 189 -11.41 -1.21 28.08
CA ALA A 189 -10.68 -0.19 28.83
C ALA A 189 -9.18 -0.53 28.96
N TRP A 190 -8.86 -1.78 29.27
CA TRP A 190 -7.48 -2.25 29.32
C TRP A 190 -6.78 -2.16 27.96
N ARG A 191 -7.46 -2.54 26.87
CA ARG A 191 -6.91 -2.43 25.50
C ARG A 191 -6.57 -1.00 25.14
N GLN A 192 -7.45 -0.05 25.44
CA GLN A 192 -7.21 1.37 25.19
C GLN A 192 -6.01 1.91 25.99
N GLU A 193 -5.91 1.57 27.27
CA GLU A 193 -4.78 1.94 28.13
C GLU A 193 -3.48 1.38 27.54
N GLN A 194 -3.43 0.10 27.18
CA GLN A 194 -2.25 -0.54 26.62
C GLN A 194 -1.88 0.02 25.24
N ALA A 195 -2.85 0.34 24.40
CA ALA A 195 -2.62 0.99 23.12
C ALA A 195 -1.94 2.36 23.29
N LEU A 196 -2.47 3.18 24.22
CA LEU A 196 -1.91 4.49 24.53
C LEU A 196 -0.49 4.39 25.10
N GLU A 197 -0.24 3.49 26.04
CA GLU A 197 1.08 3.30 26.65
C GLU A 197 2.12 2.82 25.61
N ARG A 198 1.76 1.86 24.76
CA ARG A 198 2.62 1.41 23.66
C ARG A 198 2.92 2.54 22.69
N THR A 199 1.93 3.36 22.37
CA THR A 199 2.11 4.48 21.45
C THR A 199 3.05 5.52 22.06
N LYS A 200 2.85 5.90 23.32
CA LYS A 200 3.77 6.82 24.02
C LYS A 200 5.22 6.34 24.01
N THR A 201 5.40 5.03 24.21
CA THR A 201 6.75 4.46 24.33
C THR A 201 7.42 4.23 22.95
N ARG A 202 6.67 3.76 21.95
CA ARG A 202 7.23 3.29 20.66
C ARG A 202 7.09 4.28 19.54
N ARG A 203 6.00 5.04 19.53
CA ARG A 203 5.64 5.97 18.46
C ARG A 203 5.01 7.25 19.03
N PRO A 204 5.76 7.99 19.86
CA PRO A 204 5.26 9.24 20.46
C PRO A 204 4.93 10.33 19.42
N ASP A 205 5.45 10.19 18.22
CA ASP A 205 5.15 11.04 17.07
C ASP A 205 3.67 10.98 16.63
N LEU A 206 2.97 9.89 16.88
CA LEU A 206 1.56 9.72 16.54
C LEU A 206 0.61 10.50 17.45
N LEU A 207 1.09 10.95 18.61
CA LEU A 207 0.31 11.68 19.63
C LEU A 207 0.46 13.21 19.55
N LYS A 208 1.13 13.71 18.51
CA LYS A 208 1.39 15.15 18.29
C LYS A 208 0.30 15.81 17.48
#